data_dfb5c37bb80bda6d80205fe027c2655a
#
_entry.id   dfb5c37bb80bda6d80205fe027c2655a
#
_cell.length_a   1.000
_cell.length_b   1.000
_cell.length_c   1.000
_cell.angle_alpha   90.00
_cell.angle_beta   90.00
_cell.angle_gamma   90.00
#
_symmetry.space_group_name_H-M   'P 1'
#
loop_
_entity.id
_entity.type
_entity.pdbx_description
1 polymer ?
#
loop_
_entity_poly.entity_id
_entity_poly.type
_entity_poly.pdbx_seq_one_letter_code
_entity_poly.pdbx_strand_id
1 'polypeptide(L)'
;MKDSLTFDFCDMMIYDNYIVTIIKEGVNITPDHNEILEEVAIMYFTDKPFVYISHRINSYSVDPKIYFKTTNVKNLKGFAVVSNNYQAKVNAEIEQMFFAKPFEIFENIDEAIDWANELTKKN
;
A
#
# COMPACT_ATOMS: atom_id res chain seq x y z
N MET A 1 -5.67 -10.77 11.71
CA MET A 1 -6.40 -9.79 10.85
C MET A 1 -7.50 -9.12 11.67
N LYS A 2 -7.50 -7.79 11.71
CA LYS A 2 -8.50 -7.02 12.47
C LYS A 2 -9.80 -6.80 11.74
N ASP A 3 -9.72 -6.62 10.41
CA ASP A 3 -10.90 -6.36 9.60
C ASP A 3 -10.61 -6.66 8.13
N SER A 4 -11.66 -6.81 7.37
CA SER A 4 -11.59 -7.04 5.93
C SER A 4 -12.63 -6.14 5.27
N LEU A 5 -12.16 -5.25 4.39
CA LEU A 5 -13.01 -4.25 3.72
C LEU A 5 -13.03 -4.51 2.22
N THR A 6 -14.19 -4.41 1.62
CA THR A 6 -14.37 -4.57 0.18
C THR A 6 -14.90 -3.27 -0.41
N PHE A 7 -14.16 -2.75 -1.40
CA PHE A 7 -14.55 -1.57 -2.17
C PHE A 7 -14.74 -1.96 -3.64
N ASP A 8 -15.31 -1.05 -4.42
CA ASP A 8 -15.55 -1.32 -5.84
C ASP A 8 -14.27 -1.69 -6.60
N PHE A 9 -13.14 -1.11 -6.19
CA PHE A 9 -11.88 -1.24 -6.92
C PHE A 9 -10.84 -2.13 -6.21
N CYS A 10 -11.05 -2.50 -4.95
CA CYS A 10 -10.06 -3.28 -4.21
C CYS A 10 -10.64 -3.97 -2.98
N ASP A 11 -9.86 -4.91 -2.46
CA ASP A 11 -10.07 -5.49 -1.14
C ASP A 11 -8.92 -5.07 -0.24
N MET A 12 -9.23 -4.67 0.99
CA MET A 12 -8.23 -4.31 2.00
C MET A 12 -8.35 -5.19 3.22
N MET A 13 -7.26 -5.83 3.61
CA MET A 13 -7.17 -6.58 4.84
C MET A 13 -6.38 -5.76 5.85
N ILE A 14 -7.01 -5.48 6.99
CA ILE A 14 -6.44 -4.61 8.02
C ILE A 14 -5.79 -5.47 9.10
N TYR A 15 -4.53 -5.21 9.37
CA TYR A 15 -3.75 -5.85 10.44
C TYR A 15 -3.33 -4.82 11.47
N ASP A 16 -2.64 -5.24 12.50
CA ASP A 16 -2.29 -4.36 13.61
C ASP A 16 -1.38 -3.19 13.22
N ASN A 17 -0.46 -3.44 12.30
CA ASN A 17 0.55 -2.46 11.87
C ASN A 17 0.76 -2.40 10.36
N TYR A 18 -0.13 -3.01 9.58
CA TYR A 18 -0.09 -2.91 8.13
C TYR A 18 -1.45 -3.19 7.51
N ILE A 19 -1.60 -2.77 6.27
CA ILE A 19 -2.76 -3.06 5.41
C ILE A 19 -2.24 -3.87 4.24
N VAL A 20 -2.96 -4.92 3.83
CA VAL A 20 -2.71 -5.60 2.57
C VAL A 20 -3.84 -5.26 1.62
N THR A 21 -3.52 -4.67 0.48
CA THR A 21 -4.51 -4.29 -0.53
C THR A 21 -4.31 -5.09 -1.80
N ILE A 22 -5.42 -5.60 -2.33
CA ILE A 22 -5.46 -6.26 -3.63
C ILE A 22 -6.39 -5.46 -4.53
N ILE A 23 -5.82 -4.81 -5.56
CA ILE A 23 -6.58 -4.04 -6.54
C ILE A 23 -7.17 -5.00 -7.56
N LYS A 24 -8.40 -4.74 -7.98
CA LYS A 24 -9.09 -5.59 -8.95
C LYS A 24 -8.52 -5.44 -10.35
N GLU A 25 -8.69 -6.49 -11.15
CA GLU A 25 -8.23 -6.53 -12.54
C GLU A 25 -8.79 -5.38 -13.36
N GLY A 26 -7.93 -4.72 -14.14
CA GLY A 26 -8.35 -3.70 -15.09
C GLY A 26 -8.68 -2.33 -14.51
N VAL A 27 -8.53 -2.15 -13.20
CA VAL A 27 -8.79 -0.85 -12.56
C VAL A 27 -7.73 0.17 -12.98
N ASN A 28 -8.14 1.43 -13.08
CA ASN A 28 -7.22 2.54 -13.26
C ASN A 28 -7.22 3.37 -11.98
N ILE A 29 -6.13 3.27 -11.19
CA ILE A 29 -5.99 3.99 -9.94
C ILE A 29 -5.61 5.44 -10.22
N THR A 30 -6.42 6.37 -9.74
CA THR A 30 -6.21 7.81 -9.87
C THR A 30 -5.94 8.43 -8.51
N PRO A 31 -5.46 9.69 -8.45
CA PRO A 31 -5.24 10.35 -7.16
C PRO A 31 -6.46 10.38 -6.24
N ASP A 32 -7.68 10.40 -6.80
CA ASP A 32 -8.90 10.41 -6.00
C ASP A 32 -9.06 9.15 -5.16
N HIS A 33 -8.53 8.02 -5.59
CA HIS A 33 -8.59 6.76 -4.83
C HIS A 33 -7.85 6.85 -3.48
N ASN A 34 -6.96 7.82 -3.33
CA ASN A 34 -6.25 8.00 -2.06
C ASN A 34 -7.18 8.38 -0.90
N GLU A 35 -8.35 8.92 -1.19
CA GLU A 35 -9.34 9.28 -0.16
C GLU A 35 -9.76 8.06 0.67
N ILE A 36 -9.88 6.90 0.04
CA ILE A 36 -10.22 5.66 0.72
C ILE A 36 -9.13 5.28 1.72
N LEU A 37 -7.86 5.38 1.33
CA LEU A 37 -6.75 5.10 2.23
C LEU A 37 -6.73 6.10 3.40
N GLU A 38 -6.98 7.37 3.15
CA GLU A 38 -7.05 8.37 4.21
C GLU A 38 -8.13 8.03 5.24
N GLU A 39 -9.32 7.63 4.77
CA GLU A 39 -10.41 7.24 5.66
C GLU A 39 -10.07 6.00 6.49
N VAL A 40 -9.47 4.99 5.85
CA VAL A 40 -9.05 3.76 6.54
C VAL A 40 -7.98 4.08 7.57
N ALA A 41 -7.03 4.95 7.24
CA ALA A 41 -5.97 5.35 8.16
C ALA A 41 -6.54 6.05 9.39
N ILE A 42 -7.52 6.93 9.21
CA ILE A 42 -8.19 7.60 10.33
C ILE A 42 -8.93 6.59 11.20
N MET A 43 -9.59 5.63 10.58
CA MET A 43 -10.41 4.66 11.29
C MET A 43 -9.58 3.67 12.13
N TYR A 44 -8.45 3.20 11.60
CA TYR A 44 -7.69 2.10 12.20
C TYR A 44 -6.31 2.49 12.74
N PHE A 45 -5.72 3.59 12.29
CA PHE A 45 -4.33 3.95 12.60
C PHE A 45 -4.17 5.39 13.10
N THR A 46 -5.16 5.89 13.82
CA THR A 46 -5.12 7.26 14.35
C THR A 46 -3.90 7.53 15.21
N ASP A 47 -3.53 6.57 16.06
CA ASP A 47 -2.46 6.71 17.04
C ASP A 47 -1.31 5.75 16.85
N LYS A 48 -1.22 5.07 15.72
CA LYS A 48 -0.16 4.09 15.55
C LYS A 48 0.35 4.03 14.11
N PRO A 49 1.65 3.71 13.96
CA PRO A 49 2.27 3.61 12.63
C PRO A 49 1.77 2.39 11.88
N PHE A 50 1.77 2.49 10.56
CA PHE A 50 1.42 1.37 9.70
C PHE A 50 2.17 1.44 8.38
N VAL A 51 2.19 0.30 7.68
CA VAL A 51 2.74 0.16 6.33
C VAL A 51 1.63 -0.27 5.38
N TYR A 52 1.62 0.28 4.20
CA TYR A 52 0.70 -0.12 3.14
C TYR A 52 1.40 -1.14 2.25
N ILE A 53 0.79 -2.32 2.10
CA ILE A 53 1.32 -3.39 1.25
C ILE A 53 0.38 -3.59 0.07
N SER A 54 0.87 -3.31 -1.13
CA SER A 54 0.14 -3.53 -2.38
C SER A 54 0.51 -4.91 -2.92
N HIS A 55 -0.39 -5.88 -2.75
CA HIS A 55 -0.18 -7.24 -3.23
C HIS A 55 -0.72 -7.35 -4.66
N ARG A 56 0.17 -7.26 -5.63
CA ARG A 56 -0.18 -7.13 -7.05
C ARG A 56 -0.32 -8.47 -7.74
N ILE A 57 -1.46 -9.11 -7.52
CA ILE A 57 -1.80 -10.38 -8.17
C ILE A 57 -2.67 -10.18 -9.42
N ASN A 58 -3.21 -8.98 -9.62
CA ASN A 58 -4.00 -8.61 -10.78
C ASN A 58 -3.26 -7.53 -11.58
N SER A 59 -3.65 -7.37 -12.85
CA SER A 59 -3.11 -6.33 -13.72
C SER A 59 -3.99 -5.09 -13.66
N TYR A 60 -3.39 -3.93 -13.34
CA TYR A 60 -4.10 -2.66 -13.27
C TYR A 60 -3.11 -1.52 -13.49
N SER A 61 -3.62 -0.33 -13.72
CA SER A 61 -2.76 0.84 -13.93
C SER A 61 -2.83 1.80 -12.74
N VAL A 62 -1.75 2.52 -12.51
CA VAL A 62 -1.66 3.51 -11.44
C VAL A 62 -1.16 4.83 -12.03
N ASP A 63 -1.90 5.90 -11.77
CA ASP A 63 -1.39 7.25 -12.01
C ASP A 63 -0.43 7.57 -10.86
N PRO A 64 0.88 7.67 -11.10
CA PRO A 64 1.84 7.83 -10.01
C PRO A 64 1.70 9.13 -9.24
N LYS A 65 0.93 10.09 -9.73
CA LYS A 65 0.63 11.33 -9.00
C LYS A 65 -0.11 11.06 -7.69
N ILE A 66 -0.78 9.89 -7.56
CA ILE A 66 -1.41 9.51 -6.30
C ILE A 66 -0.43 9.54 -5.14
N TYR A 67 0.85 9.23 -5.38
CA TYR A 67 1.86 9.13 -4.33
C TYR A 67 2.18 10.47 -3.68
N PHE A 68 1.91 11.59 -4.34
CA PHE A 68 2.04 12.91 -3.71
C PHE A 68 1.04 13.07 -2.57
N LYS A 69 -0.15 12.48 -2.71
CA LYS A 69 -1.16 12.47 -1.64
C LYS A 69 -0.86 11.38 -0.62
N THR A 70 -0.49 10.19 -1.08
CA THR A 70 -0.21 9.05 -0.21
C THR A 70 0.94 9.34 0.75
N THR A 71 1.96 10.07 0.30
CA THR A 71 3.08 10.49 1.15
C THR A 71 2.61 11.23 2.40
N ASN A 72 1.51 11.97 2.31
CA ASN A 72 1.00 12.80 3.40
C ASN A 72 0.00 12.09 4.31
N VAL A 73 -0.29 10.81 4.08
CA VAL A 73 -1.19 10.06 4.95
C VAL A 73 -0.54 9.92 6.33
N LYS A 74 -1.27 10.36 7.36
CA LYS A 74 -0.76 10.33 8.73
C LYS A 74 -0.46 8.91 9.20
N ASN A 75 0.68 8.73 9.85
CA ASN A 75 1.15 7.46 10.41
C ASN A 75 1.56 6.41 9.38
N LEU A 76 1.44 6.69 8.10
CA LEU A 76 1.97 5.81 7.06
C LEU A 76 3.50 5.90 7.06
N LYS A 77 4.17 4.80 7.36
CA LYS A 77 5.64 4.75 7.47
C LYS A 77 6.33 4.23 6.23
N GLY A 78 5.63 3.52 5.39
CA GLY A 78 6.22 2.98 4.17
C GLY A 78 5.20 2.33 3.27
N PHE A 79 5.63 2.05 2.06
CA PHE A 79 4.81 1.46 1.01
C PHE A 79 5.57 0.26 0.43
N ALA A 80 4.97 -0.92 0.48
CA ALA A 80 5.56 -2.13 -0.09
C ALA A 80 4.75 -2.59 -1.30
N VAL A 81 5.45 -3.02 -2.34
CA VAL A 81 4.84 -3.67 -3.49
C VAL A 81 5.30 -5.12 -3.51
N VAL A 82 4.35 -6.04 -3.58
CA VAL A 82 4.64 -7.48 -3.67
C VAL A 82 4.18 -7.99 -5.03
N SER A 83 5.12 -8.51 -5.82
CA SER A 83 4.81 -9.06 -7.14
C SER A 83 5.95 -9.95 -7.64
N ASN A 84 5.60 -11.00 -8.39
CA ASN A 84 6.53 -11.81 -9.15
C ASN A 84 6.54 -11.43 -10.63
N ASN A 85 5.66 -10.52 -11.03
CA ASN A 85 5.52 -10.12 -12.43
C ASN A 85 6.54 -9.04 -12.78
N TYR A 86 7.30 -9.26 -13.87
CA TYR A 86 8.34 -8.31 -14.28
C TYR A 86 7.79 -6.92 -14.56
N GLN A 87 6.69 -6.82 -15.31
CA GLN A 87 6.11 -5.52 -15.67
C GLN A 87 5.62 -4.77 -14.43
N ALA A 88 5.02 -5.47 -13.48
CA ALA A 88 4.57 -4.87 -12.23
C ALA A 88 5.76 -4.33 -11.42
N LYS A 89 6.89 -5.03 -11.41
CA LYS A 89 8.11 -4.57 -10.73
C LYS A 89 8.67 -3.31 -11.39
N VAL A 90 8.71 -3.28 -12.72
CA VAL A 90 9.18 -2.11 -13.48
C VAL A 90 8.30 -0.90 -13.18
N ASN A 91 6.97 -1.09 -13.19
CA ASN A 91 6.03 -0.03 -12.87
C ASN A 91 6.23 0.47 -11.43
N ALA A 92 6.47 -0.44 -10.49
CA ALA A 92 6.71 -0.08 -9.10
C ALA A 92 8.00 0.74 -8.93
N GLU A 93 9.04 0.44 -9.70
CA GLU A 93 10.27 1.23 -9.68
C GLU A 93 10.03 2.67 -10.12
N ILE A 94 9.15 2.87 -11.09
CA ILE A 94 8.75 4.21 -11.53
C ILE A 94 7.94 4.90 -10.43
N GLU A 95 6.98 4.19 -9.85
CA GLU A 95 6.11 4.71 -8.79
C GLU A 95 6.91 5.16 -7.57
N GLN A 96 7.97 4.43 -7.25
CA GLN A 96 8.86 4.72 -6.13
C GLN A 96 9.41 6.15 -6.19
N MET A 97 9.63 6.67 -7.37
CA MET A 97 10.18 8.01 -7.58
C MET A 97 9.25 9.12 -7.11
N PHE A 98 7.95 8.82 -6.93
CA PHE A 98 6.94 9.80 -6.55
C PHE A 98 6.59 9.76 -5.07
N PHE A 99 7.16 8.81 -4.31
CA PHE A 99 6.84 8.62 -2.89
C PHE A 99 8.01 9.07 -2.02
N ALA A 100 7.75 9.92 -1.04
CA ALA A 100 8.80 10.55 -0.24
C ALA A 100 9.20 9.78 1.03
N LYS A 101 8.57 8.64 1.29
CA LYS A 101 8.86 7.77 2.44
C LYS A 101 9.46 6.45 1.95
N PRO A 102 9.91 5.55 2.85
CA PRO A 102 10.44 4.25 2.45
C PRO A 102 9.49 3.49 1.54
N PHE A 103 10.02 2.98 0.43
CA PHE A 103 9.28 2.23 -0.58
C PHE A 103 10.13 1.04 -1.00
N GLU A 104 9.61 -0.18 -0.86
CA GLU A 104 10.33 -1.40 -1.20
C GLU A 104 9.50 -2.34 -2.05
N ILE A 105 10.18 -3.13 -2.88
CA ILE A 105 9.55 -4.11 -3.77
C ILE A 105 10.01 -5.50 -3.34
N PHE A 106 9.04 -6.39 -3.14
CA PHE A 106 9.28 -7.77 -2.67
C PHE A 106 8.67 -8.78 -3.62
N GLU A 107 9.22 -10.00 -3.63
CA GLU A 107 8.68 -11.08 -4.43
C GLU A 107 7.61 -11.89 -3.69
N ASN A 108 7.62 -11.87 -2.35
CA ASN A 108 6.61 -12.57 -1.57
C ASN A 108 6.09 -11.72 -0.42
N ILE A 109 4.88 -12.05 0.03
CA ILE A 109 4.18 -11.27 1.05
C ILE A 109 4.87 -11.35 2.42
N ASP A 110 5.48 -12.49 2.75
CA ASP A 110 6.11 -12.66 4.06
C ASP A 110 7.27 -11.68 4.26
N GLU A 111 8.07 -11.45 3.22
CA GLU A 111 9.15 -10.47 3.27
C GLU A 111 8.63 -9.05 3.49
N ALA A 112 7.52 -8.71 2.85
CA ALA A 112 6.89 -7.40 3.01
C ALA A 112 6.36 -7.23 4.44
N ILE A 113 5.76 -8.27 5.01
CA ILE A 113 5.26 -8.25 6.38
C ILE A 113 6.41 -8.07 7.38
N ASP A 114 7.52 -8.79 7.18
CA ASP A 114 8.69 -8.64 8.03
C ASP A 114 9.23 -7.21 7.98
N TRP A 115 9.29 -6.64 6.79
CA TRP A 115 9.73 -5.25 6.61
C TRP A 115 8.77 -4.27 7.31
N ALA A 116 7.45 -4.50 7.21
CA ALA A 116 6.46 -3.69 7.90
C ALA A 116 6.64 -3.74 9.41
N ASN A 117 6.91 -4.93 9.95
CA ASN A 117 7.14 -5.10 11.38
C ASN A 117 8.39 -4.31 11.84
N GLU A 118 9.46 -4.34 11.06
CA GLU A 118 10.66 -3.58 11.38
C GLU A 118 10.41 -2.07 11.32
N LEU A 119 9.72 -1.62 10.28
CA LEU A 119 9.50 -0.19 10.03
C LEU A 119 8.58 0.45 11.07
N THR A 120 7.68 -0.31 11.66
CA THR A 120 6.72 0.18 12.64
C THR A 120 7.16 -0.06 14.09
N LYS A 121 8.31 -0.65 14.30
CA LYS A 121 8.85 -0.87 15.64
C LYS A 121 9.01 0.44 16.39
N LYS A 122 8.63 0.43 17.65
CA LYS A 122 8.92 1.55 18.55
C LYS A 122 10.31 1.37 19.15
N ASN A 123 11.07 2.42 19.12
CA ASN A 123 12.38 2.45 19.76
C ASN A 123 12.27 3.13 21.13
#